data_1f99f23b83554e6313aa0a8a7a42047a
#
_entry.id   1f99f23b83554e6313aa0a8a7a42047a
#
_cell.length_a   1.000
_cell.length_b   1.000
_cell.length_c   1.000
_cell.angle_alpha   90.00
_cell.angle_beta   90.00
_cell.angle_gamma   90.00
#
_symmetry.space_group_name_H-M   'P 1'
#
loop_
_entity.id
_entity.type
_entity.pdbx_description
1 polymer ?
#
loop_
_entity_poly.entity_id
_entity_poly.type
_entity_poly.pdbx_seq_one_letter_code
_entity_poly.pdbx_strand_id
1 'polypeptide(L)'
;SYSNFGSSNSPEANLVRQARELVKQKDPKLTCEGEIQGILAFNKEILKENYPFSELVNEDVNTLIFPNLVSGNIAYNLLQELGSADSIGPILLGLNKPVHVLQLGSSSRAIFNMVLIAVVDAQVKSRQNEQDEQKRKRWWKRFSKSSEKI
;
A
#
# COMPACT_ATOMS: atom_id res chain seq x y z
N SER A 1 2.74 5.87 -13.34
CA SER A 1 3.69 5.99 -14.48
C SER A 1 3.24 7.06 -15.47
N TYR A 2 4.12 7.45 -16.39
CA TYR A 2 3.79 8.30 -17.54
C TYR A 2 3.34 7.47 -18.77
N SER A 3 3.42 6.15 -18.70
CA SER A 3 3.08 5.20 -19.76
C SER A 3 2.03 4.19 -19.29
N ASN A 4 1.44 3.46 -20.22
CA ASN A 4 0.37 2.50 -19.96
C ASN A 4 0.68 1.14 -20.59
N PHE A 5 0.57 0.08 -19.81
CA PHE A 5 0.51 -1.32 -20.26
C PHE A 5 1.53 -1.69 -21.35
N GLY A 6 2.78 -1.28 -21.20
CA GLY A 6 3.86 -1.60 -22.15
C GLY A 6 4.08 -0.58 -23.26
N SER A 7 3.45 0.59 -23.19
CA SER A 7 3.64 1.65 -24.23
C SER A 7 5.03 2.29 -24.19
N SER A 8 5.83 2.05 -23.16
CA SER A 8 7.22 2.52 -23.06
C SER A 8 8.14 1.41 -22.57
N ASN A 9 9.37 1.38 -23.08
CA ASN A 9 10.44 0.49 -22.65
C ASN A 9 11.51 1.20 -21.80
N SER A 10 11.17 2.35 -21.21
CA SER A 10 12.09 3.04 -20.32
C SER A 10 12.37 2.25 -19.05
N PRO A 11 13.52 2.49 -18.38
CA PRO A 11 13.85 1.84 -17.10
C PRO A 11 12.76 2.04 -16.04
N GLU A 12 12.16 3.24 -15.97
CA GLU A 12 11.12 3.59 -15.01
C GLU A 12 9.82 2.81 -15.26
N ALA A 13 9.39 2.71 -16.51
CA ALA A 13 8.21 1.94 -16.91
C ALA A 13 8.42 0.44 -16.64
N ASN A 14 9.61 -0.08 -16.97
CA ASN A 14 10.00 -1.47 -16.70
C ASN A 14 10.01 -1.78 -15.19
N LEU A 15 10.48 -0.85 -14.35
CA LEU A 15 10.48 -1.00 -12.90
C LEU A 15 9.06 -1.20 -12.36
N VAL A 16 8.11 -0.39 -12.83
CA VAL A 16 6.70 -0.49 -12.38
C VAL A 16 6.07 -1.81 -12.83
N ARG A 17 6.34 -2.26 -14.08
CA ARG A 17 5.88 -3.57 -14.57
C ARG A 17 6.43 -4.73 -13.74
N GLN A 18 7.72 -4.73 -13.47
CA GLN A 18 8.36 -5.76 -12.62
C GLN A 18 7.77 -5.75 -11.20
N ALA A 19 7.55 -4.58 -10.63
CA ALA A 19 6.92 -4.46 -9.32
C ALA A 19 5.51 -5.07 -9.31
N ARG A 20 4.68 -4.79 -10.33
CA ARG A 20 3.34 -5.39 -10.50
C ARG A 20 3.43 -6.91 -10.59
N GLU A 21 4.35 -7.47 -11.39
CA GLU A 21 4.54 -8.91 -11.52
C GLU A 21 4.92 -9.56 -10.17
N LEU A 22 5.81 -8.93 -9.41
CA LEU A 22 6.17 -9.41 -8.06
C LEU A 22 5.00 -9.40 -7.08
N VAL A 23 4.13 -8.39 -7.16
CA VAL A 23 2.89 -8.34 -6.35
C VAL A 23 1.97 -9.49 -6.72
N LYS A 24 1.71 -9.72 -7.99
CA LYS A 24 0.86 -10.82 -8.47
C LYS A 24 1.41 -12.21 -8.12
N GLN A 25 2.72 -12.39 -8.07
CA GLN A 25 3.34 -13.63 -7.60
C GLN A 25 3.14 -13.85 -6.10
N LYS A 26 3.20 -12.79 -5.30
CA LYS A 26 3.04 -12.86 -3.83
C LYS A 26 1.58 -12.99 -3.40
N ASP A 27 0.70 -12.26 -4.04
CA ASP A 27 -0.74 -12.27 -3.78
C ASP A 27 -1.53 -12.19 -5.10
N PRO A 28 -1.82 -13.33 -5.72
CA PRO A 28 -2.57 -13.39 -6.98
C PRO A 28 -3.99 -12.83 -6.91
N LYS A 29 -4.54 -12.70 -5.70
CA LYS A 29 -5.92 -12.21 -5.48
C LYS A 29 -5.99 -10.69 -5.36
N LEU A 30 -4.85 -10.03 -5.13
CA LEU A 30 -4.82 -8.59 -5.04
C LEU A 30 -5.01 -7.97 -6.42
N THR A 31 -6.07 -7.17 -6.60
CA THR A 31 -6.25 -6.36 -7.80
C THR A 31 -5.18 -5.27 -7.82
N CYS A 32 -4.24 -5.39 -8.74
CA CYS A 32 -3.12 -4.48 -8.87
C CYS A 32 -2.72 -4.34 -10.34
N GLU A 33 -2.74 -3.12 -10.84
CA GLU A 33 -2.35 -2.81 -12.21
C GLU A 33 -1.22 -1.79 -12.26
N GLY A 34 -0.40 -1.88 -13.27
CA GLY A 34 0.75 -1.02 -13.59
C GLY A 34 1.59 -1.65 -14.70
N GLU A 35 2.26 -0.87 -15.47
CA GLU A 35 2.30 0.60 -15.46
C GLU A 35 1.01 1.21 -15.99
N ILE A 36 0.57 2.30 -15.37
CA ILE A 36 -0.65 3.02 -15.77
C ILE A 36 -0.50 4.51 -15.45
N GLN A 37 -1.02 5.37 -16.28
CA GLN A 37 -1.13 6.80 -16.02
C GLN A 37 -2.24 7.09 -15.00
N GLY A 38 -2.05 8.12 -14.18
CA GLY A 38 -3.02 8.50 -13.15
C GLY A 38 -4.42 8.80 -13.71
N ILE A 39 -4.53 9.37 -14.89
CA ILE A 39 -5.83 9.64 -15.53
C ILE A 39 -6.63 8.36 -15.77
N LEU A 40 -5.98 7.29 -16.19
CA LEU A 40 -6.64 6.00 -16.44
C LEU A 40 -7.04 5.31 -15.15
N ALA A 41 -6.29 5.52 -14.07
CA ALA A 41 -6.62 4.95 -12.77
C ALA A 41 -7.95 5.51 -12.21
N PHE A 42 -8.32 6.73 -12.59
CA PHE A 42 -9.53 7.40 -12.07
C PHE A 42 -10.64 7.56 -13.11
N ASN A 43 -10.37 7.35 -14.40
CA ASN A 43 -11.37 7.48 -15.46
C ASN A 43 -11.70 6.12 -16.06
N LYS A 44 -12.73 5.48 -15.52
CA LYS A 44 -13.17 4.14 -15.94
C LYS A 44 -13.69 4.11 -17.38
N GLU A 45 -14.25 5.19 -17.89
CA GLU A 45 -14.75 5.26 -19.27
C GLU A 45 -13.59 5.17 -20.25
N ILE A 46 -12.58 6.01 -20.07
CA ILE A 46 -11.37 5.98 -20.90
C ILE A 46 -10.63 4.64 -20.75
N LEU A 47 -10.56 4.10 -19.54
CA LEU A 47 -9.93 2.81 -19.27
C LEU A 47 -10.65 1.68 -20.02
N LYS A 48 -11.99 1.64 -19.92
CA LYS A 48 -12.81 0.62 -20.57
C LYS A 48 -12.74 0.70 -22.09
N GLU A 49 -12.72 1.90 -22.64
CA GLU A 49 -12.64 2.11 -24.08
C GLU A 49 -11.29 1.67 -24.66
N ASN A 50 -10.19 2.04 -24.02
CA ASN A 50 -8.84 1.84 -24.55
C ASN A 50 -8.16 0.58 -24.03
N TYR A 51 -8.50 0.13 -22.82
CA TYR A 51 -7.86 -1.01 -22.13
C TYR A 51 -8.89 -1.93 -21.45
N PRO A 52 -9.84 -2.50 -22.21
CA PRO A 52 -10.93 -3.32 -21.66
C PRO A 52 -10.47 -4.57 -20.93
N PHE A 53 -9.21 -4.98 -21.13
CA PHE A 53 -8.59 -6.12 -20.46
C PHE A 53 -8.12 -5.82 -19.01
N SER A 54 -8.09 -4.55 -18.61
CA SER A 54 -7.62 -4.16 -17.28
C SER A 54 -8.59 -4.63 -16.19
N GLU A 55 -8.06 -5.18 -15.12
CA GLU A 55 -8.83 -5.58 -13.95
C GLU A 55 -9.54 -4.37 -13.29
N LEU A 56 -8.97 -3.16 -13.43
CA LEU A 56 -9.53 -1.93 -12.86
C LEU A 56 -10.81 -1.42 -13.53
N VAL A 57 -11.21 -1.98 -14.67
CA VAL A 57 -12.45 -1.57 -15.36
C VAL A 57 -13.68 -1.72 -14.45
N ASN A 58 -13.67 -2.76 -13.60
CA ASN A 58 -14.78 -3.09 -12.70
C ASN A 58 -14.48 -2.75 -11.23
N GLU A 59 -13.31 -2.21 -10.92
CA GLU A 59 -12.87 -1.93 -9.56
C GLU A 59 -12.62 -0.44 -9.34
N ASP A 60 -12.74 0.01 -8.09
CA ASP A 60 -12.37 1.37 -7.71
C ASP A 60 -10.94 1.39 -7.18
N VAL A 61 -10.13 2.30 -7.72
CA VAL A 61 -8.77 2.50 -7.25
C VAL A 61 -8.79 3.22 -5.90
N ASN A 62 -8.26 2.58 -4.89
CA ASN A 62 -8.17 3.11 -3.53
C ASN A 62 -6.72 3.38 -3.07
N THR A 63 -5.75 2.92 -3.85
CA THR A 63 -4.33 3.05 -3.50
C THR A 63 -3.51 3.36 -4.75
N LEU A 64 -2.66 4.36 -4.67
CA LEU A 64 -1.72 4.73 -5.72
C LEU A 64 -0.29 4.50 -5.24
N ILE A 65 0.48 3.75 -6.03
CA ILE A 65 1.90 3.53 -5.79
C ILE A 65 2.71 4.33 -6.82
N PHE A 66 3.54 5.23 -6.33
CA PHE A 66 4.41 6.05 -7.15
C PHE A 66 5.77 5.35 -7.38
N PRO A 67 6.42 5.56 -8.54
CA PRO A 67 7.64 4.86 -8.89
C PRO A 67 8.85 5.27 -8.02
N ASN A 68 8.81 6.45 -7.42
CA ASN A 68 9.87 6.97 -6.55
C ASN A 68 9.33 8.01 -5.57
N LEU A 69 10.16 8.34 -4.57
CA LEU A 69 9.83 9.30 -3.52
C LEU A 69 9.56 10.71 -4.07
N VAL A 70 10.27 11.13 -5.11
CA VAL A 70 10.13 12.48 -5.68
C VAL A 70 8.74 12.66 -6.26
N SER A 71 8.30 11.74 -7.12
CA SER A 71 6.96 11.82 -7.74
C SER A 71 5.85 11.70 -6.70
N GLY A 72 6.01 10.83 -5.71
CA GLY A 72 5.06 10.69 -4.61
C GLY A 72 4.94 11.95 -3.76
N ASN A 73 6.06 12.56 -3.42
CA ASN A 73 6.09 13.80 -2.62
C ASN A 73 5.45 14.98 -3.36
N ILE A 74 5.80 15.18 -4.64
CA ILE A 74 5.20 16.24 -5.46
C ILE A 74 3.67 16.03 -5.56
N ALA A 75 3.22 14.83 -5.87
CA ALA A 75 1.80 14.52 -5.98
C ALA A 75 1.08 14.75 -4.64
N TYR A 76 1.65 14.31 -3.52
CA TYR A 76 1.09 14.51 -2.19
C TYR A 76 0.91 16.01 -1.88
N ASN A 77 1.95 16.83 -2.08
CA ASN A 77 1.88 18.26 -1.81
C ASN A 77 0.86 18.97 -2.71
N LEU A 78 0.79 18.62 -4.00
CA LEU A 78 -0.20 19.17 -4.92
C LEU A 78 -1.65 18.80 -4.52
N LEU A 79 -1.87 17.53 -4.17
CA LEU A 79 -3.18 17.08 -3.71
C LEU A 79 -3.59 17.69 -2.39
N GLN A 80 -2.64 17.94 -1.49
CA GLN A 80 -2.90 18.60 -0.21
C GLN A 80 -3.29 20.06 -0.40
N GLU A 81 -2.62 20.78 -1.30
CA GLU A 81 -2.86 22.20 -1.53
C GLU A 81 -4.11 22.45 -2.40
N LEU A 82 -4.30 21.65 -3.45
CA LEU A 82 -5.39 21.83 -4.42
C LEU A 82 -6.64 21.01 -4.08
N GLY A 83 -6.50 19.97 -3.24
CA GLY A 83 -7.60 19.11 -2.85
C GLY A 83 -8.44 19.70 -1.72
N SER A 84 -9.73 19.38 -1.73
CA SER A 84 -10.66 19.76 -0.65
C SER A 84 -10.66 18.74 0.50
N ALA A 85 -9.89 17.66 0.41
CA ALA A 85 -9.87 16.58 1.38
C ALA A 85 -8.81 16.80 2.47
N ASP A 86 -9.13 16.41 3.69
CA ASP A 86 -8.14 16.37 4.76
C ASP A 86 -7.08 15.30 4.46
N SER A 87 -5.82 15.70 4.50
CA SER A 87 -4.70 14.76 4.38
C SER A 87 -4.26 14.26 5.76
N ILE A 88 -3.97 12.97 5.85
CA ILE A 88 -3.38 12.35 7.04
C ILE A 88 -2.06 11.71 6.62
N GLY A 89 -0.95 12.20 7.15
CA GLY A 89 0.37 11.68 6.80
C GLY A 89 1.49 12.70 7.02
N PRO A 90 2.73 12.31 6.70
CA PRO A 90 3.15 10.98 6.22
C PRO A 90 3.07 9.90 7.31
N ILE A 91 2.62 8.70 6.94
CA ILE A 91 2.56 7.53 7.82
C ILE A 91 3.78 6.65 7.55
N LEU A 92 4.59 6.40 8.56
CA LEU A 92 5.77 5.57 8.45
C LEU A 92 5.40 4.09 8.65
N LEU A 93 5.64 3.26 7.63
CA LEU A 93 5.33 1.84 7.63
C LEU A 93 6.60 0.98 7.80
N GLY A 94 6.44 -0.29 8.17
CA GLY A 94 7.52 -1.26 8.25
C GLY A 94 8.30 -1.29 9.57
N LEU A 95 7.90 -0.52 10.57
CA LEU A 95 8.51 -0.54 11.90
C LEU A 95 7.79 -1.53 12.83
N ASN A 96 8.53 -2.10 13.78
CA ASN A 96 7.96 -3.02 14.79
C ASN A 96 6.98 -2.33 15.75
N LYS A 97 7.18 -1.04 15.98
CA LYS A 97 6.30 -0.19 16.79
C LYS A 97 5.87 1.02 15.99
N PRO A 98 4.67 1.57 16.22
CA PRO A 98 4.23 2.77 15.53
C PRO A 98 5.12 3.96 15.90
N VAL A 99 5.70 4.56 14.89
CA VAL A 99 6.46 5.82 14.97
C VAL A 99 6.04 6.65 13.78
N HIS A 100 5.57 7.86 14.02
CA HIS A 100 5.14 8.78 12.97
C HIS A 100 5.83 10.13 13.15
N VAL A 101 6.11 10.78 12.03
CA VAL A 101 6.77 12.08 11.99
C VAL A 101 5.75 13.12 11.58
N LEU A 102 5.67 14.20 12.35
CA LEU A 102 4.86 15.37 12.01
C LEU A 102 5.75 16.45 11.39
N GLN A 103 5.20 17.20 10.45
CA GLN A 103 5.91 18.33 9.85
C GLN A 103 5.76 19.58 10.72
N LEU A 104 6.71 20.49 10.61
CA LEU A 104 6.61 21.81 11.21
C LEU A 104 5.37 22.53 10.65
N GLY A 105 4.56 23.10 11.52
CA GLY A 105 3.32 23.76 11.12
C GLY A 105 2.09 22.83 11.02
N SER A 106 2.22 21.55 11.43
CA SER A 106 1.05 20.67 11.49
C SER A 106 -0.06 21.23 12.35
N SER A 107 -1.30 21.19 11.85
CA SER A 107 -2.48 21.64 12.60
C SER A 107 -2.77 20.72 13.78
N SER A 108 -3.48 21.24 14.80
CA SER A 108 -3.93 20.43 15.94
C SER A 108 -4.76 19.22 15.50
N ARG A 109 -5.55 19.35 14.42
CA ARG A 109 -6.32 18.25 13.83
C ARG A 109 -5.41 17.18 13.21
N ALA A 110 -4.36 17.59 12.51
CA ALA A 110 -3.37 16.65 11.95
C ALA A 110 -2.64 15.88 13.06
N ILE A 111 -2.26 16.56 14.14
CA ILE A 111 -1.64 15.93 15.32
C ILE A 111 -2.59 14.90 15.94
N PHE A 112 -3.84 15.30 16.18
CA PHE A 112 -4.86 14.40 16.74
C PHE A 112 -5.08 13.16 15.88
N ASN A 113 -5.26 13.33 14.57
CA ASN A 113 -5.45 12.22 13.64
C ASN A 113 -4.23 11.29 13.63
N MET A 114 -3.03 11.83 13.69
CA MET A 114 -1.81 11.02 13.73
C MET A 114 -1.69 10.20 15.01
N VAL A 115 -2.10 10.77 16.16
CA VAL A 115 -2.16 10.03 17.44
C VAL A 115 -3.16 8.88 17.35
N LEU A 116 -4.34 9.11 16.78
CA LEU A 116 -5.34 8.04 16.57
C LEU A 116 -4.78 6.90 15.72
N ILE A 117 -4.10 7.22 14.62
CA ILE A 117 -3.47 6.21 13.75
C ILE A 117 -2.40 5.43 14.52
N ALA A 118 -1.55 6.11 15.29
CA ALA A 118 -0.52 5.45 16.09
C ALA A 118 -1.13 4.47 17.11
N VAL A 119 -2.24 4.85 17.76
CA VAL A 119 -2.95 3.97 18.71
C VAL A 119 -3.55 2.75 17.98
N VAL A 120 -4.22 2.95 16.84
CA VAL A 120 -4.80 1.85 16.06
C VAL A 120 -3.70 0.91 15.56
N ASP A 121 -2.59 1.44 15.03
CA ASP A 121 -1.45 0.63 14.57
C ASP A 121 -0.83 -0.18 15.72
N ALA A 122 -0.68 0.42 16.91
CA ALA A 122 -0.22 -0.28 18.10
C ALA A 122 -1.14 -1.44 18.50
N GLN A 123 -2.46 -1.22 18.48
CA GLN A 123 -3.44 -2.25 18.80
C GLN A 123 -3.44 -3.39 17.79
N VAL A 124 -3.38 -3.08 16.50
CA VAL A 124 -3.31 -4.09 15.42
C VAL A 124 -2.06 -4.94 15.57
N LYS A 125 -0.89 -4.33 15.76
CA LYS A 125 0.39 -5.03 15.95
C LYS A 125 0.39 -5.90 17.21
N SER A 126 -0.17 -5.42 18.32
CA SER A 126 -0.30 -6.21 19.54
C SER A 126 -1.11 -7.48 19.30
N ARG A 127 -2.28 -7.37 18.65
CA ARG A 127 -3.12 -8.53 18.31
C ARG A 127 -2.43 -9.51 17.36
N GLN A 128 -1.69 -9.02 16.37
CA GLN A 128 -0.92 -9.87 15.46
C GLN A 128 0.16 -10.65 16.20
N ASN A 129 0.92 -9.99 17.07
CA ASN A 129 1.96 -10.63 17.87
C ASN A 129 1.39 -11.72 18.79
N GLU A 130 0.26 -11.47 19.44
CA GLU A 130 -0.44 -12.47 20.27
C GLU A 130 -0.89 -13.70 19.48
N GLN A 131 -1.42 -13.48 18.27
CA GLN A 131 -1.83 -14.56 17.39
C GLN A 131 -0.63 -15.40 16.90
N ASP A 132 0.46 -14.77 16.55
CA ASP A 132 1.67 -15.46 16.10
C ASP A 132 2.34 -16.22 17.26
N GLU A 133 2.33 -15.66 18.46
CA GLU A 133 2.79 -16.38 19.63
C GLU A 133 1.93 -17.61 19.96
N GLN A 134 0.60 -17.49 19.83
CA GLN A 134 -0.30 -18.62 20.01
C GLN A 134 -0.08 -19.69 18.95
N LYS A 135 0.12 -19.32 17.67
CA LYS A 135 0.45 -20.26 16.59
C LYS A 135 1.76 -20.98 16.89
N ARG A 136 2.80 -20.26 17.32
CA ARG A 136 4.10 -20.82 17.70
C ARG A 136 3.99 -21.80 18.86
N LYS A 137 3.23 -21.46 19.93
CA LYS A 137 2.99 -22.34 21.06
C LYS A 137 2.23 -23.63 20.66
N ARG A 138 1.23 -23.53 19.77
CA ARG A 138 0.50 -24.67 19.22
C ARG A 138 1.42 -25.58 18.39
N TRP A 139 2.27 -24.99 17.56
CA TRP A 139 3.25 -25.74 16.75
C TRP A 139 4.23 -26.52 17.66
N TRP A 140 4.81 -25.89 18.65
CA TRP A 140 5.69 -26.53 19.64
C TRP A 140 5.02 -27.71 20.37
N LYS A 141 3.78 -27.54 20.83
CA LYS A 141 3.03 -28.63 21.47
C LYS A 141 2.77 -29.83 20.55
N ARG A 142 2.62 -29.59 19.26
CA ARG A 142 2.49 -30.70 18.28
C ARG A 142 3.82 -31.43 18.09
N PHE A 143 4.91 -30.70 18.04
CA PHE A 143 6.24 -31.26 17.82
C PHE A 143 6.72 -32.09 19.03
N SER A 144 6.56 -31.58 20.26
CA SER A 144 6.94 -32.30 21.47
C SER A 144 6.18 -33.62 21.67
N LYS A 145 4.88 -33.67 21.32
CA LYS A 145 4.09 -34.93 21.38
C LYS A 145 4.50 -35.95 20.33
N SER A 146 5.15 -35.55 19.23
CA SER A 146 5.62 -36.47 18.19
C SER A 146 6.95 -37.12 18.56
N SER A 147 7.78 -36.47 19.37
CA SER A 147 9.06 -36.99 19.83
C SER A 147 8.97 -37.92 21.05
N GLU A 148 7.83 -37.98 21.75
CA GLU A 148 7.60 -38.94 22.86
C GLU A 148 7.06 -40.29 22.38
N LYS A 149 6.87 -40.50 21.05
CA LYS A 149 6.34 -41.72 20.47
C LYS A 149 7.40 -42.58 19.71
N ILE A 150 8.66 -42.20 19.84
CA ILE A 150 9.82 -42.99 19.36
C ILE A 150 10.59 -43.51 20.55
#